data_42575481836b6a682eaec2383f6794a6
#
_entry.id   42575481836b6a682eaec2383f6794a6
#
_cell.length_a   1.000
_cell.length_b   1.000
_cell.length_c   1.000
_cell.angle_alpha   90.00
_cell.angle_beta   90.00
_cell.angle_gamma   90.00
#
_symmetry.space_group_name_H-M   'P 1'
#
loop_
_entity.id
_entity.type
_entity.pdbx_description
1 polymer ?
#
loop_
_entity_poly.entity_id
_entity_poly.type
_entity_poly.pdbx_seq_one_letter_code
_entity_poly.pdbx_strand_id
1 'polypeptide(L)'
;MLIERGNKMKLIKIAIKRTIVTTMISISLLILGIFAMKSMRTELLPDIEYPVVKIITHWSGASAEDVEKQITNKIERILPNVEGIENISSESSYENSSISVEFNYGVNIQDKVTEIQREVFQIKNDLPNSAKNPIIKKTEVGAGAITLFLTFVSPDKKALFSYLENYVKPNLETISGVAEVSILGGTKKQLQIQIEPAKLASYNLTPMDIYQLIRKSSMVIPLGSLMNGREEYVIQALGELESVEEYENILLHSNGDTLRLKDIANVVLTEEDPLNLGFNRGKPATTIAISKSSDGSTIEINEKIMKAIKNM
;
A
#
# COMPACT_ATOMS: atom_id res chain seq x y z
N MET A 1 -53.24 11.47 27.34
CA MET A 1 -52.86 10.83 28.61
C MET A 1 -53.80 9.71 29.08
N LEU A 2 -55.09 9.74 28.87
CA LEU A 2 -56.06 8.70 29.29
C LEU A 2 -56.16 7.49 28.34
N ILE A 3 -55.89 7.64 27.05
CA ILE A 3 -55.94 6.56 26.03
C ILE A 3 -54.75 5.59 26.16
N GLU A 4 -53.58 6.07 26.59
CA GLU A 4 -52.38 5.25 26.79
C GLU A 4 -52.45 4.32 27.99
N ARG A 5 -53.18 4.71 29.06
CA ARG A 5 -53.41 3.89 30.25
C ARG A 5 -54.30 2.69 29.94
N GLY A 6 -55.33 2.87 29.06
CA GLY A 6 -56.27 1.77 28.69
C GLY A 6 -55.58 0.65 27.88
N ASN A 7 -54.63 1.00 27.00
CA ASN A 7 -53.89 0.00 26.22
C ASN A 7 -52.87 -0.79 27.06
N LYS A 8 -52.19 -0.13 27.99
CA LYS A 8 -51.23 -0.80 28.92
C LYS A 8 -51.96 -1.83 29.80
N MET A 9 -53.18 -1.52 30.33
CA MET A 9 -53.93 -2.49 31.14
C MET A 9 -54.46 -3.68 30.34
N LYS A 10 -54.75 -3.53 29.04
CA LYS A 10 -55.13 -4.63 28.15
C LYS A 10 -53.97 -5.63 27.93
N LEU A 11 -52.76 -5.10 27.67
CA LEU A 11 -51.56 -5.91 27.50
C LEU A 11 -51.22 -6.71 28.75
N ILE A 12 -51.27 -6.11 29.93
CA ILE A 12 -51.02 -6.77 31.22
C ILE A 12 -52.06 -7.89 31.46
N LYS A 13 -53.35 -7.65 31.21
CA LYS A 13 -54.39 -8.68 31.32
C LYS A 13 -54.18 -9.86 30.36
N ILE A 14 -53.75 -9.58 29.12
CA ILE A 14 -53.44 -10.64 28.13
C ILE A 14 -52.23 -11.47 28.58
N ALA A 15 -51.18 -10.78 29.07
CA ALA A 15 -49.96 -11.41 29.55
C ALA A 15 -50.24 -12.39 30.73
N ILE A 16 -51.07 -12.00 31.69
CA ILE A 16 -51.45 -12.79 32.83
C ILE A 16 -52.38 -13.96 32.42
N LYS A 17 -53.31 -13.72 31.48
CA LYS A 17 -54.30 -14.71 31.06
C LYS A 17 -53.74 -15.78 30.12
N ARG A 18 -52.62 -15.49 29.41
CA ARG A 18 -51.97 -16.43 28.49
C ARG A 18 -50.48 -16.57 28.83
N THR A 19 -50.18 -17.09 29.98
CA THR A 19 -48.83 -17.23 30.54
C THR A 19 -47.86 -17.94 29.59
N ILE A 20 -48.32 -19.02 28.90
CA ILE A 20 -47.52 -19.79 27.95
C ILE A 20 -47.07 -18.90 26.75
N VAL A 21 -47.99 -18.08 26.23
CA VAL A 21 -47.67 -17.18 25.09
C VAL A 21 -46.65 -16.12 25.52
N THR A 22 -46.80 -15.57 26.72
CA THR A 22 -45.88 -14.56 27.27
C THR A 22 -44.50 -15.14 27.51
N THR A 23 -44.39 -16.34 28.06
CA THR A 23 -43.11 -17.02 28.25
C THR A 23 -42.42 -17.33 26.91
N MET A 24 -43.18 -17.80 25.91
CA MET A 24 -42.64 -18.06 24.58
C MET A 24 -42.10 -16.78 23.92
N ILE A 25 -42.84 -15.67 24.03
CA ILE A 25 -42.39 -14.36 23.51
C ILE A 25 -41.12 -13.90 24.24
N SER A 26 -41.07 -14.03 25.56
CA SER A 26 -39.90 -13.66 26.36
C SER A 26 -38.65 -14.48 25.98
N ILE A 27 -38.82 -15.80 25.82
CA ILE A 27 -37.73 -16.68 25.37
C ILE A 27 -37.28 -16.32 23.95
N SER A 28 -38.22 -16.06 23.04
CA SER A 28 -37.91 -15.64 21.66
C SER A 28 -37.13 -14.32 21.63
N LEU A 29 -37.52 -13.34 22.44
CA LEU A 29 -36.79 -12.06 22.55
C LEU A 29 -35.40 -12.24 23.15
N LEU A 30 -35.23 -13.16 24.10
CA LEU A 30 -33.94 -13.47 24.70
C LEU A 30 -33.01 -14.14 23.70
N ILE A 31 -33.51 -15.09 22.90
CA ILE A 31 -32.75 -15.73 21.82
C ILE A 31 -32.35 -14.69 20.74
N LEU A 32 -33.30 -13.84 20.34
CA LEU A 32 -33.04 -12.74 19.39
C LEU A 32 -32.00 -11.78 19.95
N GLY A 33 -32.06 -11.45 21.25
CA GLY A 33 -31.08 -10.57 21.91
C GLY A 33 -29.66 -11.17 21.91
N ILE A 34 -29.54 -12.47 22.21
CA ILE A 34 -28.25 -13.17 22.16
C ILE A 34 -27.73 -13.23 20.73
N PHE A 35 -28.59 -13.47 19.75
CA PHE A 35 -28.18 -13.47 18.33
C PHE A 35 -27.73 -12.09 17.85
N ALA A 36 -28.50 -11.05 18.21
CA ALA A 36 -28.13 -9.66 17.88
C ALA A 36 -26.80 -9.26 18.51
N MET A 37 -26.56 -9.63 19.78
CA MET A 37 -25.30 -9.35 20.47
C MET A 37 -24.10 -10.01 19.80
N LYS A 38 -24.24 -11.25 19.29
CA LYS A 38 -23.17 -11.91 18.52
C LYS A 38 -22.95 -11.32 17.13
N SER A 39 -23.97 -10.68 16.56
CA SER A 39 -23.91 -10.03 15.24
C SER A 39 -23.40 -8.58 15.30
N MET A 40 -23.25 -8.01 16.50
CA MET A 40 -22.72 -6.65 16.64
C MET A 40 -21.24 -6.62 16.33
N ARG A 41 -20.85 -5.73 15.43
CA ARG A 41 -19.45 -5.45 15.13
C ARG A 41 -18.83 -4.70 16.31
N THR A 42 -17.65 -5.14 16.74
CA THR A 42 -16.90 -4.44 17.79
C THR A 42 -15.77 -3.70 17.12
N GLU A 43 -15.81 -2.39 17.20
CA GLU A 43 -14.79 -1.50 16.66
C GLU A 43 -14.08 -0.75 17.78
N LEU A 44 -12.77 -0.55 17.64
CA LEU A 44 -11.95 0.22 18.57
C LEU A 44 -12.23 1.72 18.50
N LEU A 45 -12.60 2.20 17.33
CA LEU A 45 -12.95 3.60 17.07
C LEU A 45 -14.26 3.63 16.27
N PRO A 46 -15.15 4.60 16.54
CA PRO A 46 -16.33 4.78 15.71
C PRO A 46 -15.92 5.15 14.29
N ASP A 47 -16.68 4.68 13.29
CA ASP A 47 -16.54 5.10 11.90
C ASP A 47 -16.90 6.59 11.80
N ILE A 48 -15.89 7.44 11.89
CA ILE A 48 -16.03 8.87 11.62
C ILE A 48 -15.52 9.09 10.21
N GLU A 49 -16.39 9.49 9.30
CA GLU A 49 -15.96 9.98 8.00
C GLU A 49 -15.18 11.28 8.20
N TYR A 50 -13.86 11.18 8.15
CA TYR A 50 -12.99 12.35 8.21
C TYR A 50 -12.89 12.92 6.80
N PRO A 51 -13.37 14.14 6.54
CA PRO A 51 -13.47 14.67 5.19
C PRO A 51 -12.09 15.13 4.67
N VAL A 52 -11.13 14.22 4.60
CA VAL A 52 -9.76 14.49 4.16
C VAL A 52 -9.40 13.62 2.97
N VAL A 53 -8.87 14.27 1.94
CA VAL A 53 -8.28 13.62 0.77
C VAL A 53 -6.77 13.82 0.80
N LYS A 54 -6.01 12.73 0.63
CA LYS A 54 -4.54 12.77 0.49
C LYS A 54 -4.13 12.62 -0.96
N ILE A 55 -3.17 13.47 -1.36
CA ILE A 55 -2.50 13.44 -2.66
C ILE A 55 -1.03 13.13 -2.38
N ILE A 56 -0.55 11.99 -2.87
CA ILE A 56 0.83 11.53 -2.65
C ILE A 56 1.50 11.41 -4.01
N THR A 57 2.67 12.05 -4.17
CA THR A 57 3.45 11.98 -5.39
C THR A 57 4.89 11.62 -5.04
N HIS A 58 5.41 10.61 -5.71
CA HIS A 58 6.80 10.18 -5.53
C HIS A 58 7.65 10.58 -6.76
N TRP A 59 8.83 11.15 -6.49
CA TRP A 59 9.79 11.55 -7.51
C TRP A 59 11.20 11.12 -7.11
N SER A 60 11.64 9.99 -7.63
CA SER A 60 12.92 9.38 -7.27
C SER A 60 14.11 10.31 -7.55
N GLY A 61 15.01 10.43 -6.57
CA GLY A 61 16.24 11.22 -6.63
C GLY A 61 16.04 12.72 -6.44
N ALA A 62 14.82 13.21 -6.24
CA ALA A 62 14.56 14.63 -6.07
C ALA A 62 14.78 15.10 -4.64
N SER A 63 15.41 16.27 -4.47
CA SER A 63 15.50 16.92 -3.18
C SER A 63 14.14 17.42 -2.69
N ALA A 64 13.99 17.65 -1.38
CA ALA A 64 12.76 18.19 -0.81
C ALA A 64 12.37 19.54 -1.44
N GLU A 65 13.36 20.39 -1.75
CA GLU A 65 13.16 21.70 -2.39
C GLU A 65 12.66 21.55 -3.84
N ASP A 66 13.20 20.59 -4.60
CA ASP A 66 12.75 20.31 -5.97
C ASP A 66 11.33 19.74 -5.97
N VAL A 67 11.03 18.82 -5.05
CA VAL A 67 9.70 18.26 -4.85
C VAL A 67 8.70 19.38 -4.54
N GLU A 68 9.03 20.28 -3.63
CA GLU A 68 8.20 21.44 -3.30
C GLU A 68 7.91 22.30 -4.52
N LYS A 69 8.95 22.75 -5.23
CA LYS A 69 8.83 23.69 -6.34
C LYS A 69 8.13 23.09 -7.57
N GLN A 70 8.44 21.83 -7.89
CA GLN A 70 8.02 21.22 -9.15
C GLN A 70 6.77 20.35 -9.03
N ILE A 71 6.40 19.93 -7.82
CA ILE A 71 5.23 19.08 -7.59
C ILE A 71 4.25 19.75 -6.64
N THR A 72 4.64 19.95 -5.37
CA THR A 72 3.73 20.39 -4.31
C THR A 72 3.07 21.73 -4.66
N ASN A 73 3.86 22.76 -4.97
CA ASN A 73 3.35 24.10 -5.30
C ASN A 73 2.47 24.11 -6.56
N LYS A 74 2.72 23.22 -7.52
CA LYS A 74 1.88 23.14 -8.74
C LYS A 74 0.53 22.51 -8.45
N ILE A 75 0.51 21.48 -7.61
CA ILE A 75 -0.75 20.84 -7.20
C ILE A 75 -1.54 21.79 -6.28
N GLU A 76 -0.90 22.46 -5.33
CA GLU A 76 -1.58 23.42 -4.45
C GLU A 76 -2.26 24.56 -5.21
N ARG A 77 -1.69 25.02 -6.31
CA ARG A 77 -2.28 26.12 -7.12
C ARG A 77 -3.61 25.77 -7.75
N ILE A 78 -3.88 24.51 -8.02
CA ILE A 78 -5.14 24.08 -8.64
C ILE A 78 -6.21 23.70 -7.62
N LEU A 79 -5.82 23.39 -6.39
CA LEU A 79 -6.77 22.97 -5.35
C LEU A 79 -7.85 24.02 -5.01
N PRO A 80 -7.59 25.34 -5.05
CA PRO A 80 -8.63 26.35 -4.85
C PRO A 80 -9.79 26.31 -5.86
N ASN A 81 -9.63 25.61 -6.99
CA ASN A 81 -10.71 25.38 -7.95
C ASN A 81 -11.74 24.35 -7.45
N VAL A 82 -11.41 23.61 -6.41
CA VAL A 82 -12.28 22.59 -5.80
C VAL A 82 -13.06 23.22 -4.66
N GLU A 83 -14.38 23.18 -4.75
CA GLU A 83 -15.25 23.79 -3.74
C GLU A 83 -15.30 23.01 -2.42
N GLY A 84 -15.50 23.73 -1.32
CA GLY A 84 -15.71 23.14 0.01
C GLY A 84 -14.45 22.74 0.75
N ILE A 85 -13.28 23.18 0.31
CA ILE A 85 -12.03 23.01 1.04
C ILE A 85 -12.04 23.92 2.28
N GLU A 86 -11.73 23.36 3.44
CA GLU A 86 -11.57 24.04 4.71
C GLU A 86 -10.09 24.37 4.96
N ASN A 87 -9.21 23.40 4.72
CA ASN A 87 -7.77 23.56 4.96
C ASN A 87 -6.96 22.71 3.98
N ILE A 88 -5.76 23.21 3.64
CA ILE A 88 -4.75 22.48 2.87
C ILE A 88 -3.46 22.48 3.67
N SER A 89 -2.91 21.30 3.91
CA SER A 89 -1.58 21.14 4.50
C SER A 89 -0.73 20.26 3.61
N SER A 90 0.53 20.62 3.44
CA SER A 90 1.46 19.88 2.59
C SER A 90 2.80 19.65 3.29
N GLU A 91 3.42 18.56 2.93
CA GLU A 91 4.75 18.17 3.36
C GLU A 91 5.56 17.74 2.14
N SER A 92 6.71 18.37 1.94
CA SER A 92 7.68 18.02 0.92
C SER A 92 8.93 17.44 1.59
N SER A 93 9.23 16.21 1.31
CA SER A 93 10.41 15.50 1.81
C SER A 93 11.24 14.95 0.66
N TYR A 94 12.40 14.36 0.96
CA TYR A 94 13.21 13.68 -0.05
C TYR A 94 12.37 12.67 -0.83
N GLU A 95 12.29 12.84 -2.15
CA GLU A 95 11.53 12.02 -3.10
C GLU A 95 9.99 12.03 -2.95
N ASN A 96 9.41 12.68 -1.95
CA ASN A 96 7.98 12.59 -1.66
C ASN A 96 7.30 13.95 -1.46
N SER A 97 6.14 14.12 -2.10
CA SER A 97 5.16 15.16 -1.82
C SER A 97 3.91 14.52 -1.22
N SER A 98 3.44 15.03 -0.10
CA SER A 98 2.19 14.62 0.55
C SER A 98 1.33 15.85 0.84
N ILE A 99 0.17 15.94 0.19
CA ILE A 99 -0.77 17.05 0.37
C ILE A 99 -2.05 16.48 0.98
N SER A 100 -2.50 17.07 2.08
CA SER A 100 -3.75 16.73 2.76
C SER A 100 -4.74 17.87 2.55
N VAL A 101 -5.88 17.56 1.99
CA VAL A 101 -6.97 18.50 1.71
C VAL A 101 -8.14 18.17 2.61
N GLU A 102 -8.45 19.04 3.55
CA GLU A 102 -9.58 18.93 4.47
C GLU A 102 -10.78 19.66 3.90
N PHE A 103 -11.93 19.01 3.93
CA PHE A 103 -13.20 19.55 3.45
C PHE A 103 -14.17 19.83 4.59
N ASN A 104 -15.14 20.70 4.36
CA ASN A 104 -16.23 20.93 5.28
C ASN A 104 -17.03 19.64 5.54
N TYR A 105 -17.53 19.47 6.76
CA TYR A 105 -18.37 18.33 7.10
C TYR A 105 -19.64 18.28 6.23
N GLY A 106 -20.04 17.07 5.87
CA GLY A 106 -21.27 16.82 5.09
C GLY A 106 -21.08 16.82 3.57
N VAL A 107 -19.86 17.02 3.06
CA VAL A 107 -19.57 16.85 1.64
C VAL A 107 -19.36 15.35 1.31
N ASN A 108 -19.74 14.95 0.10
CA ASN A 108 -19.45 13.62 -0.40
C ASN A 108 -17.96 13.54 -0.79
N ILE A 109 -17.15 12.86 0.01
CA ILE A 109 -15.69 12.75 -0.19
C ILE A 109 -15.35 12.03 -1.49
N GLN A 110 -16.17 11.06 -1.93
CA GLN A 110 -15.92 10.35 -3.18
C GLN A 110 -16.02 11.27 -4.40
N ASP A 111 -16.98 12.19 -4.39
CA ASP A 111 -17.11 13.20 -5.43
C ASP A 111 -15.90 14.15 -5.42
N LYS A 112 -15.41 14.53 -4.23
CA LYS A 112 -14.24 15.38 -4.06
C LYS A 112 -12.94 14.71 -4.52
N VAL A 113 -12.76 13.43 -4.28
CA VAL A 113 -11.65 12.65 -4.84
C VAL A 113 -11.67 12.73 -6.37
N THR A 114 -12.84 12.53 -6.98
CA THR A 114 -12.99 12.58 -8.44
C THR A 114 -12.73 14.00 -9.00
N GLU A 115 -13.19 15.03 -8.28
CA GLU A 115 -12.95 16.43 -8.65
C GLU A 115 -11.45 16.76 -8.61
N ILE A 116 -10.75 16.42 -7.52
CA ILE A 116 -9.31 16.60 -7.40
C ILE A 116 -8.56 15.80 -8.49
N GLN A 117 -8.97 14.56 -8.76
CA GLN A 117 -8.35 13.75 -9.82
C GLN A 117 -8.42 14.46 -11.17
N ARG A 118 -9.56 15.07 -11.50
CA ARG A 118 -9.74 15.82 -12.74
C ARG A 118 -8.82 17.04 -12.80
N GLU A 119 -8.73 17.83 -11.72
CA GLU A 119 -7.87 19.02 -11.67
C GLU A 119 -6.37 18.63 -11.76
N VAL A 120 -5.94 17.62 -11.01
CA VAL A 120 -4.56 17.12 -11.06
C VAL A 120 -4.21 16.56 -12.44
N PHE A 121 -5.16 15.92 -13.12
CA PHE A 121 -4.94 15.42 -14.48
C PHE A 121 -4.68 16.54 -15.50
N GLN A 122 -5.31 17.71 -15.33
CA GLN A 122 -5.09 18.86 -16.23
C GLN A 122 -3.64 19.36 -16.20
N ILE A 123 -2.99 19.31 -15.04
CA ILE A 123 -1.60 19.76 -14.86
C ILE A 123 -0.57 18.64 -15.01
N LYS A 124 -0.99 17.42 -15.41
CA LYS A 124 -0.10 16.26 -15.50
C LYS A 124 1.13 16.53 -16.36
N ASN A 125 0.98 17.28 -17.46
CA ASN A 125 2.07 17.61 -18.37
C ASN A 125 3.00 18.70 -17.81
N ASP A 126 2.60 19.43 -16.78
CA ASP A 126 3.41 20.42 -16.10
C ASP A 126 4.29 19.80 -15.01
N LEU A 127 3.96 18.58 -14.57
CA LEU A 127 4.76 17.83 -13.61
C LEU A 127 5.98 17.20 -14.31
N PRO A 128 7.08 16.96 -13.57
CA PRO A 128 8.26 16.29 -14.13
C PRO A 128 7.92 14.91 -14.70
N ASN A 129 8.38 14.61 -15.91
CA ASN A 129 8.13 13.32 -16.58
C ASN A 129 8.69 12.11 -15.82
N SER A 130 9.70 12.33 -14.96
CA SER A 130 10.31 11.30 -14.11
C SER A 130 9.56 11.09 -12.78
N ALA A 131 8.62 11.98 -12.42
CA ALA A 131 7.77 11.77 -11.26
C ALA A 131 6.69 10.72 -11.56
N LYS A 132 6.35 9.93 -10.55
CA LYS A 132 5.21 9.00 -10.64
C LYS A 132 3.89 9.79 -10.67
N ASN A 133 2.86 9.20 -11.26
CA ASN A 133 1.53 9.82 -11.24
C ASN A 133 1.07 10.04 -9.80
N PRO A 134 0.47 11.21 -9.48
CA PRO A 134 -0.12 11.47 -8.17
C PRO A 134 -1.18 10.44 -7.80
N ILE A 135 -1.09 9.90 -6.60
CA ILE A 135 -2.06 8.97 -6.03
C ILE A 135 -3.00 9.79 -5.14
N ILE A 136 -4.28 9.81 -5.48
CA ILE A 136 -5.31 10.56 -4.76
C ILE A 136 -6.24 9.56 -4.09
N LYS A 137 -6.36 9.65 -2.77
CA LYS A 137 -7.19 8.75 -1.96
C LYS A 137 -7.85 9.47 -0.80
N LYS A 138 -9.08 9.06 -0.45
CA LYS A 138 -9.72 9.52 0.79
C LYS A 138 -8.98 8.99 2.01
N THR A 139 -8.96 9.76 3.07
CA THR A 139 -8.49 9.31 4.38
C THR A 139 -9.68 8.75 5.14
N GLU A 140 -9.64 7.48 5.48
CA GLU A 140 -10.67 6.82 6.29
C GLU A 140 -10.13 6.68 7.72
N VAL A 141 -10.82 7.24 8.70
CA VAL A 141 -10.49 7.03 10.11
C VAL A 141 -10.91 5.61 10.47
N GLY A 142 -9.95 4.81 10.88
CA GLY A 142 -10.20 3.39 11.17
C GLY A 142 -9.91 2.44 10.01
N ALA A 143 -10.14 2.82 8.74
CA ALA A 143 -9.62 2.10 7.60
C ALA A 143 -8.12 2.35 7.47
N GLY A 144 -7.35 1.28 7.36
CA GLY A 144 -5.89 1.38 7.42
C GLY A 144 -5.32 1.53 8.84
N ALA A 145 -6.17 1.62 9.88
CA ALA A 145 -5.70 1.52 11.24
C ALA A 145 -5.04 0.16 11.47
N ILE A 146 -3.83 0.20 11.99
CA ILE A 146 -3.11 -1.02 12.35
C ILE A 146 -3.84 -1.68 13.51
N THR A 147 -4.36 -2.88 13.26
CA THR A 147 -5.12 -3.66 14.24
C THR A 147 -4.26 -4.68 14.97
N LEU A 148 -3.16 -5.08 14.35
CA LEU A 148 -2.28 -6.09 14.90
C LEU A 148 -0.83 -5.88 14.46
N PHE A 149 0.07 -5.99 15.44
CA PHE A 149 1.50 -6.11 15.21
C PHE A 149 1.96 -7.53 15.52
N LEU A 150 2.60 -8.15 14.57
CA LEU A 150 3.21 -9.47 14.73
C LEU A 150 4.73 -9.34 14.60
N THR A 151 5.43 -9.58 15.69
CA THR A 151 6.88 -9.45 15.71
C THR A 151 7.55 -10.81 15.68
N PHE A 152 8.41 -11.00 14.69
CA PHE A 152 9.18 -12.21 14.48
C PHE A 152 10.64 -11.96 14.80
N VAL A 153 11.28 -12.91 15.46
CA VAL A 153 12.70 -12.87 15.83
C VAL A 153 13.38 -14.10 15.27
N SER A 154 14.45 -13.90 14.50
CA SER A 154 15.26 -14.99 13.96
C SER A 154 16.74 -14.61 14.05
N PRO A 155 17.63 -15.58 14.26
CA PRO A 155 19.07 -15.38 14.10
C PRO A 155 19.43 -14.97 12.65
N ASP A 156 18.76 -15.58 11.66
CA ASP A 156 18.90 -15.24 10.25
C ASP A 156 17.80 -14.22 9.83
N LYS A 157 18.19 -12.95 9.80
CA LYS A 157 17.30 -11.84 9.42
C LYS A 157 16.90 -11.89 7.95
N LYS A 158 17.83 -12.34 7.08
CA LYS A 158 17.62 -12.35 5.63
C LYS A 158 16.59 -13.40 5.24
N ALA A 159 16.79 -14.62 5.76
CA ALA A 159 15.83 -15.70 5.53
C ALA A 159 14.46 -15.34 6.10
N LEU A 160 14.42 -14.72 7.30
CA LEU A 160 13.17 -14.28 7.91
C LEU A 160 12.45 -13.25 7.04
N PHE A 161 13.13 -12.19 6.60
CA PHE A 161 12.50 -11.13 5.79
C PHE A 161 11.93 -11.71 4.48
N SER A 162 12.73 -12.50 3.76
CA SER A 162 12.29 -13.13 2.52
C SER A 162 11.10 -14.08 2.73
N TYR A 163 11.09 -14.82 3.84
CA TYR A 163 9.97 -15.68 4.20
C TYR A 163 8.68 -14.88 4.49
N LEU A 164 8.84 -13.81 5.27
CA LEU A 164 7.70 -12.93 5.60
C LEU A 164 7.14 -12.25 4.35
N GLU A 165 8.00 -11.77 3.44
CA GLU A 165 7.57 -11.06 2.23
C GLU A 165 6.93 -12.00 1.20
N ASN A 166 7.53 -13.18 0.97
CA ASN A 166 7.09 -14.06 -0.11
C ASN A 166 6.00 -15.06 0.29
N TYR A 167 5.89 -15.39 1.59
CA TYR A 167 4.94 -16.41 2.05
C TYR A 167 3.92 -15.85 3.02
N VAL A 168 4.36 -15.17 4.08
CA VAL A 168 3.43 -14.76 5.15
C VAL A 168 2.56 -13.59 4.71
N LYS A 169 3.15 -12.54 4.14
CA LYS A 169 2.43 -11.34 3.68
C LYS A 169 1.33 -11.67 2.67
N PRO A 170 1.59 -12.40 1.55
CA PRO A 170 0.54 -12.70 0.58
C PRO A 170 -0.61 -13.53 1.18
N ASN A 171 -0.29 -14.48 2.06
CA ASN A 171 -1.33 -15.28 2.73
C ASN A 171 -2.19 -14.43 3.68
N LEU A 172 -1.62 -13.47 4.38
CA LEU A 172 -2.38 -12.58 5.26
C LEU A 172 -3.23 -11.59 4.47
N GLU A 173 -2.76 -11.12 3.32
CA GLU A 173 -3.51 -10.21 2.43
C GLU A 173 -4.77 -10.86 1.82
N THR A 174 -4.82 -12.19 1.73
CA THR A 174 -6.02 -12.90 1.24
C THR A 174 -7.14 -12.99 2.28
N ILE A 175 -6.87 -12.65 3.54
CA ILE A 175 -7.85 -12.74 4.62
C ILE A 175 -8.87 -11.61 4.47
N SER A 176 -10.15 -11.97 4.34
CA SER A 176 -11.25 -11.00 4.25
C SER A 176 -11.26 -10.06 5.46
N GLY A 177 -11.27 -8.76 5.20
CA GLY A 177 -11.21 -7.71 6.21
C GLY A 177 -9.81 -7.12 6.43
N VAL A 178 -8.75 -7.74 5.91
CA VAL A 178 -7.41 -7.14 5.86
C VAL A 178 -7.34 -6.17 4.69
N ALA A 179 -6.90 -4.95 4.94
CA ALA A 179 -6.70 -3.91 3.92
C ALA A 179 -5.26 -3.88 3.40
N GLU A 180 -4.30 -3.97 4.31
CA GLU A 180 -2.88 -3.87 3.98
C GLU A 180 -2.04 -4.64 4.99
N VAL A 181 -0.98 -5.27 4.51
CA VAL A 181 0.04 -5.93 5.31
C VAL A 181 1.39 -5.30 5.02
N SER A 182 1.94 -4.57 5.98
CA SER A 182 3.21 -3.87 5.87
C SER A 182 4.28 -4.57 6.71
N ILE A 183 5.49 -4.74 6.16
CA ILE A 183 6.61 -5.30 6.88
C ILE A 183 7.51 -4.16 7.37
N LEU A 184 7.73 -4.10 8.67
CA LEU A 184 8.56 -3.09 9.33
C LEU A 184 9.82 -3.75 9.87
N GLY A 185 10.98 -3.18 9.51
CA GLY A 185 12.28 -3.76 9.83
C GLY A 185 12.65 -4.92 8.89
N GLY A 186 13.94 -5.19 8.81
CA GLY A 186 14.51 -6.09 7.82
C GLY A 186 15.01 -5.34 6.58
N THR A 187 15.74 -6.05 5.74
CA THR A 187 16.38 -5.47 4.55
C THR A 187 16.07 -6.32 3.33
N LYS A 188 15.77 -5.64 2.23
CA LYS A 188 15.65 -6.30 0.93
C LYS A 188 17.03 -6.51 0.32
N LYS A 189 17.18 -7.60 -0.41
CA LYS A 189 18.35 -7.76 -1.27
C LYS A 189 18.21 -6.79 -2.45
N GLN A 190 19.27 -6.07 -2.74
CA GLN A 190 19.37 -5.21 -3.92
C GLN A 190 20.68 -5.49 -4.66
N LEU A 191 20.62 -5.37 -5.97
CA LEU A 191 21.81 -5.34 -6.81
C LEU A 191 22.25 -3.88 -6.93
N GLN A 192 23.41 -3.58 -6.40
CA GLN A 192 24.00 -2.26 -6.43
C GLN A 192 25.07 -2.19 -7.52
N ILE A 193 24.91 -1.26 -8.46
CA ILE A 193 25.89 -1.02 -9.52
C ILE A 193 26.65 0.25 -9.17
N GLN A 194 27.86 0.06 -8.67
CA GLN A 194 28.75 1.14 -8.24
C GLN A 194 29.61 1.58 -9.43
N ILE A 195 29.25 2.71 -10.00
CA ILE A 195 29.91 3.25 -11.18
C ILE A 195 31.19 3.99 -10.77
N GLU A 196 32.29 3.78 -11.50
CA GLU A 196 33.54 4.50 -11.32
C GLU A 196 33.57 5.73 -12.26
N PRO A 197 33.45 6.98 -11.75
CA PRO A 197 33.36 8.16 -12.59
C PRO A 197 34.58 8.38 -13.50
N ALA A 198 35.76 8.04 -13.04
CA ALA A 198 37.00 8.17 -13.82
C ALA A 198 37.01 7.23 -15.04
N LYS A 199 36.51 6.01 -14.89
CA LYS A 199 36.39 5.07 -16.01
C LYS A 199 35.32 5.50 -17.00
N LEU A 200 34.16 5.98 -16.52
CA LEU A 200 33.14 6.54 -17.42
C LEU A 200 33.68 7.66 -18.29
N ALA A 201 34.40 8.62 -17.68
CA ALA A 201 34.98 9.73 -18.41
C ALA A 201 35.98 9.28 -19.46
N SER A 202 36.80 8.24 -19.21
CA SER A 202 37.78 7.74 -20.17
C SER A 202 37.15 7.11 -21.41
N TYR A 203 35.91 6.62 -21.30
CA TYR A 203 35.16 6.04 -22.41
C TYR A 203 34.08 6.96 -22.98
N ASN A 204 34.07 8.28 -22.57
CA ASN A 204 33.01 9.25 -22.92
C ASN A 204 31.59 8.77 -22.66
N LEU A 205 31.39 8.05 -21.57
CA LEU A 205 30.08 7.55 -21.12
C LEU A 205 29.54 8.41 -20.01
N THR A 206 28.22 8.51 -19.95
CA THR A 206 27.50 9.19 -18.87
C THR A 206 26.80 8.16 -17.96
N PRO A 207 26.49 8.49 -16.70
CA PRO A 207 25.66 7.61 -15.87
C PRO A 207 24.31 7.27 -16.51
N MET A 208 23.75 8.19 -17.32
CA MET A 208 22.50 7.97 -18.03
C MET A 208 22.63 6.88 -19.11
N ASP A 209 23.78 6.78 -19.78
CA ASP A 209 24.02 5.73 -20.77
C ASP A 209 24.01 4.34 -20.12
N ILE A 210 24.61 4.23 -18.93
CA ILE A 210 24.57 3.00 -18.13
C ILE A 210 23.16 2.66 -17.68
N TYR A 211 22.41 3.64 -17.19
CA TYR A 211 21.01 3.46 -16.82
C TYR A 211 20.16 2.94 -17.99
N GLN A 212 20.29 3.57 -19.16
CA GLN A 212 19.56 3.17 -20.37
C GLN A 212 19.95 1.77 -20.83
N LEU A 213 21.23 1.43 -20.72
CA LEU A 213 21.71 0.10 -21.07
C LEU A 213 21.07 -0.97 -20.16
N ILE A 214 21.18 -0.81 -18.85
CA ILE A 214 20.61 -1.76 -17.87
C ILE A 214 19.12 -1.91 -18.10
N ARG A 215 18.40 -0.80 -18.27
CA ARG A 215 16.98 -0.81 -18.55
C ARG A 215 16.62 -1.60 -19.80
N LYS A 216 17.40 -1.42 -20.88
CA LYS A 216 17.17 -2.18 -22.15
C LYS A 216 17.49 -3.66 -22.00
N SER A 217 18.56 -3.98 -21.27
CA SER A 217 19.00 -5.36 -21.04
C SER A 217 18.08 -6.15 -20.10
N SER A 218 17.28 -5.45 -19.28
CA SER A 218 16.34 -6.08 -18.34
C SER A 218 14.90 -6.12 -18.87
N MET A 219 14.67 -5.83 -20.15
CA MET A 219 13.32 -5.86 -20.74
C MET A 219 13.03 -7.18 -21.43
N VAL A 220 11.87 -7.77 -21.11
CA VAL A 220 11.29 -8.86 -21.92
C VAL A 220 10.57 -8.23 -23.10
N ILE A 221 11.02 -8.53 -24.32
CA ILE A 221 10.43 -7.99 -25.55
C ILE A 221 9.67 -9.12 -26.25
N PRO A 222 8.33 -9.05 -26.34
CA PRO A 222 7.56 -10.00 -27.15
C PRO A 222 7.87 -9.77 -28.63
N LEU A 223 8.36 -10.78 -29.31
CA LEU A 223 8.70 -10.75 -30.75
C LEU A 223 7.57 -11.26 -31.64
N GLY A 224 6.46 -11.72 -31.04
CA GLY A 224 5.31 -12.26 -31.74
C GLY A 224 5.21 -13.78 -31.62
N SER A 225 4.39 -14.38 -32.50
CA SER A 225 4.23 -15.82 -32.54
C SER A 225 4.47 -16.37 -33.96
N LEU A 226 4.96 -17.60 -34.01
CA LEU A 226 5.10 -18.36 -35.24
C LEU A 226 4.13 -19.53 -35.22
N MET A 227 3.36 -19.67 -36.31
CA MET A 227 2.49 -20.84 -36.53
C MET A 227 3.25 -21.92 -37.30
N ASN A 228 3.38 -23.08 -36.71
CA ASN A 228 3.89 -24.26 -37.41
C ASN A 228 2.79 -25.33 -37.48
N GLY A 229 2.01 -25.27 -38.52
CA GLY A 229 0.83 -26.11 -38.68
C GLY A 229 -0.27 -25.77 -37.69
N ARG A 230 -0.50 -26.62 -36.69
CA ARG A 230 -1.52 -26.44 -35.65
C ARG A 230 -0.94 -25.92 -34.30
N GLU A 231 0.37 -25.77 -34.23
CA GLU A 231 1.05 -25.33 -33.02
C GLU A 231 1.50 -23.89 -33.17
N GLU A 232 1.20 -23.06 -32.14
CA GLU A 232 1.62 -21.69 -32.05
C GLU A 232 2.82 -21.58 -31.06
N TYR A 233 3.94 -21.07 -31.54
CA TYR A 233 5.13 -20.82 -30.77
C TYR A 233 5.24 -19.32 -30.47
N VAL A 234 5.13 -18.94 -29.22
CA VAL A 234 5.36 -17.55 -28.79
C VAL A 234 6.87 -17.32 -28.70
N ILE A 235 7.35 -16.33 -29.46
CA ILE A 235 8.74 -15.92 -29.44
C ILE A 235 8.87 -14.65 -28.62
N GLN A 236 9.74 -14.69 -27.63
CA GLN A 236 10.08 -13.52 -26.80
C GLN A 236 11.60 -13.47 -26.61
N ALA A 237 12.16 -12.26 -26.64
CA ALA A 237 13.51 -12.03 -26.16
C ALA A 237 13.46 -11.88 -24.65
N LEU A 238 14.07 -12.83 -23.94
CA LEU A 238 14.21 -12.80 -22.50
C LEU A 238 15.42 -11.92 -22.15
N GLY A 239 15.16 -10.75 -21.59
CA GLY A 239 16.16 -9.86 -21.02
C GLY A 239 16.15 -9.89 -19.49
N GLU A 240 15.61 -10.95 -18.89
CA GLU A 240 15.58 -11.08 -17.43
C GLU A 240 16.97 -11.55 -16.95
N LEU A 241 17.66 -10.64 -16.25
CA LEU A 241 18.96 -10.91 -15.68
C LEU A 241 18.77 -11.33 -14.23
N GLU A 242 19.17 -12.55 -13.89
CA GLU A 242 18.92 -13.15 -12.56
C GLU A 242 20.17 -13.19 -11.68
N SER A 243 21.36 -13.05 -12.25
CA SER A 243 22.62 -13.21 -11.53
C SER A 243 23.54 -12.00 -11.64
N VAL A 244 24.43 -11.82 -10.66
CA VAL A 244 25.45 -10.76 -10.67
C VAL A 244 26.33 -10.88 -11.91
N GLU A 245 26.71 -12.10 -12.27
CA GLU A 245 27.56 -12.38 -13.43
C GLU A 245 26.92 -11.96 -14.75
N GLU A 246 25.60 -12.08 -14.88
CA GLU A 246 24.88 -11.63 -16.07
C GLU A 246 24.91 -10.11 -16.19
N TYR A 247 24.69 -9.39 -15.08
CA TYR A 247 24.83 -7.93 -15.07
C TYR A 247 26.26 -7.48 -15.38
N GLU A 248 27.27 -8.12 -14.80
CA GLU A 248 28.68 -7.81 -15.06
C GLU A 248 29.07 -7.97 -16.52
N ASN A 249 28.47 -8.91 -17.23
CA ASN A 249 28.77 -9.24 -18.61
C ASN A 249 27.90 -8.51 -19.64
N ILE A 250 27.05 -7.57 -19.22
CA ILE A 250 26.31 -6.69 -20.17
C ILE A 250 27.31 -5.96 -21.06
N LEU A 251 27.10 -6.05 -22.37
CA LEU A 251 27.97 -5.44 -23.37
C LEU A 251 27.55 -3.98 -23.62
N LEU A 252 28.56 -3.10 -23.58
CA LEU A 252 28.47 -1.69 -23.98
C LEU A 252 29.28 -1.46 -25.23
N HIS A 253 28.75 -0.62 -26.11
CA HIS A 253 29.51 -0.15 -27.28
C HIS A 253 29.74 1.36 -27.10
N SER A 254 31.03 1.77 -27.07
CA SER A 254 31.44 3.17 -27.01
C SER A 254 32.65 3.40 -27.90
N ASN A 255 32.58 4.40 -28.77
CA ASN A 255 33.68 4.84 -29.65
C ASN A 255 34.30 3.73 -30.54
N GLY A 256 33.53 2.65 -30.84
CA GLY A 256 34.02 1.50 -31.59
C GLY A 256 34.59 0.37 -30.75
N ASP A 257 34.74 0.56 -29.46
CA ASP A 257 35.14 -0.46 -28.51
C ASP A 257 33.92 -1.17 -27.91
N THR A 258 34.09 -2.47 -27.62
CA THR A 258 33.09 -3.26 -26.89
C THR A 258 33.63 -3.50 -25.47
N LEU A 259 32.92 -2.96 -24.49
CA LEU A 259 33.23 -3.06 -23.08
C LEU A 259 32.18 -3.91 -22.37
N ARG A 260 32.52 -4.43 -21.19
CA ARG A 260 31.55 -5.04 -20.28
C ARG A 260 31.27 -4.12 -19.10
N LEU A 261 30.07 -4.24 -18.51
CA LEU A 261 29.68 -3.41 -17.37
C LEU A 261 30.71 -3.50 -16.22
N LYS A 262 31.28 -4.66 -15.97
CA LYS A 262 32.36 -4.88 -14.97
C LYS A 262 33.63 -4.05 -15.22
N ASP A 263 33.88 -3.61 -16.46
CA ASP A 263 35.09 -2.85 -16.77
C ASP A 263 34.96 -1.39 -16.26
N ILE A 264 33.74 -0.89 -16.06
CA ILE A 264 33.43 0.49 -15.68
C ILE A 264 32.63 0.62 -14.37
N ALA A 265 32.08 -0.46 -13.88
CA ALA A 265 31.30 -0.49 -12.65
C ALA A 265 31.56 -1.78 -11.86
N ASN A 266 31.39 -1.70 -10.55
CA ASN A 266 31.40 -2.85 -9.66
C ASN A 266 29.94 -3.26 -9.35
N VAL A 267 29.57 -4.51 -9.65
CA VAL A 267 28.23 -5.04 -9.41
C VAL A 267 28.24 -5.86 -8.15
N VAL A 268 27.49 -5.43 -7.14
CA VAL A 268 27.49 -6.08 -5.82
C VAL A 268 26.05 -6.39 -5.41
N LEU A 269 25.83 -7.64 -4.99
CA LEU A 269 24.60 -8.01 -4.30
C LEU A 269 24.72 -7.58 -2.83
N THR A 270 23.99 -6.56 -2.45
CA THR A 270 24.01 -5.99 -1.10
C THR A 270 22.60 -5.97 -0.49
N GLU A 271 22.47 -5.44 0.69
CA GLU A 271 21.19 -5.15 1.31
C GLU A 271 20.85 -3.68 1.11
N GLU A 272 19.58 -3.40 0.90
CA GLU A 272 19.07 -2.04 0.94
C GLU A 272 19.27 -1.47 2.34
N ASP A 273 19.67 -0.21 2.44
CA ASP A 273 19.78 0.46 3.73
C ASP A 273 18.41 0.47 4.42
N PRO A 274 18.31 -0.09 5.64
CA PRO A 274 17.01 -0.23 6.28
C PRO A 274 16.45 1.14 6.66
N LEU A 275 15.27 1.47 6.11
CA LEU A 275 14.53 2.68 6.50
C LEU A 275 14.06 2.61 7.96
N ASN A 276 13.80 1.40 8.46
CA ASN A 276 13.31 1.16 9.81
C ASN A 276 14.02 -0.05 10.42
N LEU A 277 14.50 0.11 11.64
CA LEU A 277 15.10 -0.98 12.42
C LEU A 277 14.13 -1.44 13.49
N GLY A 278 13.80 -2.72 13.49
CA GLY A 278 12.98 -3.36 14.52
C GLY A 278 13.82 -4.10 15.55
N PHE A 279 13.49 -3.91 16.82
CA PHE A 279 14.11 -4.66 17.93
C PHE A 279 13.04 -5.20 18.87
N ASN A 280 13.21 -6.43 19.32
CA ASN A 280 12.42 -7.02 20.38
C ASN A 280 13.35 -7.52 21.49
N ARG A 281 13.25 -6.93 22.70
CA ARG A 281 14.09 -7.23 23.86
C ARG A 281 15.60 -7.19 23.53
N GLY A 282 16.02 -6.18 22.78
CA GLY A 282 17.42 -5.98 22.37
C GLY A 282 17.90 -6.90 21.23
N LYS A 283 17.05 -7.79 20.70
CA LYS A 283 17.34 -8.60 19.54
C LYS A 283 16.71 -7.99 18.29
N PRO A 284 17.41 -8.01 17.14
CA PRO A 284 16.81 -7.59 15.88
C PRO A 284 15.55 -8.39 15.57
N ALA A 285 14.51 -7.70 15.13
CA ALA A 285 13.22 -8.28 14.86
C ALA A 285 12.59 -7.63 13.62
N THR A 286 11.78 -8.40 12.91
CA THR A 286 10.92 -7.91 11.82
C THR A 286 9.47 -7.97 12.28
N THR A 287 8.76 -6.87 12.10
CA THR A 287 7.37 -6.75 12.54
C THR A 287 6.46 -6.64 11.32
N ILE A 288 5.40 -7.42 11.29
CA ILE A 288 4.30 -7.26 10.35
C ILE A 288 3.24 -6.40 11.02
N ALA A 289 2.90 -5.29 10.38
CA ALA A 289 1.79 -4.43 10.75
C ALA A 289 0.60 -4.74 9.83
N ILE A 290 -0.54 -5.08 10.41
CA ILE A 290 -1.74 -5.46 9.67
C ILE A 290 -2.80 -4.40 9.89
N SER A 291 -3.29 -3.85 8.79
CA SER A 291 -4.35 -2.84 8.77
C SER A 291 -5.67 -3.46 8.33
N LYS A 292 -6.75 -3.06 8.96
CA LYS A 292 -8.10 -3.52 8.61
C LYS A 292 -8.73 -2.68 7.49
N SER A 293 -9.65 -3.28 6.74
CA SER A 293 -10.56 -2.54 5.88
C SER A 293 -11.65 -1.84 6.70
N SER A 294 -12.31 -0.84 6.12
CA SER A 294 -13.36 -0.05 6.78
C SER A 294 -14.50 -0.90 7.34
N ASP A 295 -14.84 -1.97 6.65
CA ASP A 295 -15.95 -2.87 6.99
C ASP A 295 -15.52 -4.10 7.81
N GLY A 296 -14.24 -4.22 8.16
CA GLY A 296 -13.68 -5.36 8.87
C GLY A 296 -13.86 -5.27 10.40
N SER A 297 -14.37 -6.34 11.04
CA SER A 297 -14.37 -6.46 12.50
C SER A 297 -12.97 -6.79 13.01
N THR A 298 -12.43 -5.95 13.89
CA THR A 298 -11.09 -6.13 14.48
C THR A 298 -10.92 -7.50 15.16
N ILE A 299 -11.93 -7.96 15.89
CA ILE A 299 -11.86 -9.23 16.62
C ILE A 299 -11.81 -10.40 15.64
N GLU A 300 -12.72 -10.40 14.65
CA GLU A 300 -12.81 -11.48 13.68
C GLU A 300 -11.54 -11.59 12.81
N ILE A 301 -11.00 -10.45 12.39
CA ILE A 301 -9.76 -10.39 11.63
C ILE A 301 -8.60 -10.95 12.44
N ASN A 302 -8.45 -10.52 13.70
CA ASN A 302 -7.38 -10.99 14.56
C ASN A 302 -7.47 -12.51 14.82
N GLU A 303 -8.67 -13.05 15.01
CA GLU A 303 -8.86 -14.50 15.16
C GLU A 303 -8.46 -15.26 13.88
N LYS A 304 -8.87 -14.77 12.70
CA LYS A 304 -8.50 -15.37 11.41
C LYS A 304 -6.99 -15.33 11.18
N ILE A 305 -6.34 -14.18 11.48
CA ILE A 305 -4.90 -14.00 11.36
C ILE A 305 -4.15 -14.97 12.28
N MET A 306 -4.55 -15.03 13.57
CA MET A 306 -3.89 -15.91 14.53
C MET A 306 -4.05 -17.40 14.15
N LYS A 307 -5.20 -17.77 13.57
CA LYS A 307 -5.42 -19.11 13.05
C LYS A 307 -4.56 -19.39 11.82
N ALA A 308 -4.44 -18.43 10.89
CA ALA A 308 -3.61 -18.57 9.70
C ALA A 308 -2.14 -18.77 10.08
N ILE A 309 -1.60 -17.93 10.97
CA ILE A 309 -0.19 -18.02 11.44
C ILE A 309 0.09 -19.35 12.15
N LYS A 310 -0.88 -19.88 12.90
CA LYS A 310 -0.69 -21.16 13.59
C LYS A 310 -0.64 -22.34 12.62
N ASN A 311 -1.21 -22.18 11.43
CA ASN A 311 -1.25 -23.21 10.39
C ASN A 311 -0.10 -23.08 9.37
N MET A 312 0.69 -22.01 9.41
CA MET A 312 1.94 -21.78 8.65
C MET A 312 3.14 -22.34 9.40
#